data_8893a0dff8c00b571bc18f2922089a5f
#
_entry.id   8893a0dff8c00b571bc18f2922089a5f
#
_cell.length_a   1.000
_cell.length_b   1.000
_cell.length_c   1.000
_cell.angle_alpha   90.00
_cell.angle_beta   90.00
_cell.angle_gamma   90.00
#
_symmetry.space_group_name_H-M   'P 1'
#
loop_
_entity.id
_entity.type
_entity.pdbx_description
1 polymer ?
#
loop_
_entity_poly.entity_id
_entity_poly.type
_entity_poly.pdbx_seq_one_letter_code
_entity_poly.pdbx_strand_id
1 'polypeptide(L)'
;MCSLFRAKDMGIDLGTSAVKLLLMDGEGKIQKIVSREYPLYFPHPGWSEQKPEDWWEQSKEGIRELVKDVDKSQVAGISFGGQMHGLVILDENDNVIRPAILWNDGRTAKQTDYLNTVIGKEKLSEYTANIAFAGFTAPKILWVKENEPDNFEKICKIMLPKDYLAYRLSGAFVSDYSDASGMLLMDVKNKCWSKEMAEICGISLEMLPELHESFDAVGTLKPEVAAELGLPETCKVVAGAGDNAAAAVGTGTVGDGMCNVSLGTSGTVFISSNKFGVDSHNALHAFAHADGHYHLMGCMLSAASCNKWWSEEILKTKDFAAEQAPIQKLGKNQVFFLPYLMGERSPHNNPDARGVFFGMSMDTTRADMTQAVLEGVAFGLRDSLEVARSLGIHIERTKICGGGAKSRLWRRIIANVLNCRLEIPVSEQGPGMGGAMLAMVACGAYGSVKECCEKLTHVADTVQPEPALVAKYEGKYRRFREIYPACKQ
;
A
#
# COMPACT_ATOMS: atom_id res chain seq x y z
N MET A 1 29.80 -2.18 -18.35
CA MET A 1 28.66 -1.25 -18.45
C MET A 1 27.70 -1.56 -19.60
N CYS A 2 28.16 -1.79 -20.84
CA CYS A 2 27.26 -2.01 -22.00
C CYS A 2 26.37 -3.27 -21.93
N SER A 3 26.72 -4.30 -21.16
CA SER A 3 25.92 -5.54 -21.03
C SER A 3 24.76 -5.40 -20.02
N LEU A 4 24.88 -4.57 -19.00
CA LEU A 4 23.85 -4.37 -17.96
C LEU A 4 22.63 -3.61 -18.50
N PHE A 5 22.80 -2.71 -19.47
CA PHE A 5 21.68 -2.00 -20.10
C PHE A 5 20.88 -2.87 -21.10
N ARG A 6 21.40 -4.04 -21.50
CA ARG A 6 20.64 -5.03 -22.28
C ARG A 6 19.86 -6.01 -21.40
N ALA A 7 20.18 -6.06 -20.12
CA ALA A 7 19.45 -6.87 -19.16
C ALA A 7 17.99 -6.40 -19.04
N LYS A 8 17.11 -7.33 -18.78
CA LYS A 8 15.69 -7.09 -18.55
C LYS A 8 15.34 -7.60 -17.17
N ASP A 9 14.58 -6.81 -16.45
CA ASP A 9 14.14 -7.13 -15.12
C ASP A 9 12.63 -7.21 -15.06
N MET A 10 12.12 -8.17 -14.30
CA MET A 10 10.71 -8.47 -14.21
C MET A 10 10.16 -7.99 -12.86
N GLY A 11 9.08 -7.24 -12.91
CA GLY A 11 8.28 -6.89 -11.74
C GLY A 11 6.97 -7.67 -11.73
N ILE A 12 6.68 -8.34 -10.62
CA ILE A 12 5.43 -9.08 -10.38
C ILE A 12 4.63 -8.33 -9.33
N ASP A 13 3.49 -7.78 -9.74
CA ASP A 13 2.51 -7.15 -8.85
C ASP A 13 1.43 -8.19 -8.51
N LEU A 14 1.56 -8.81 -7.33
CA LEU A 14 0.60 -9.78 -6.81
C LEU A 14 -0.56 -9.05 -6.11
N GLY A 15 -1.56 -8.63 -6.88
CA GLY A 15 -2.73 -7.95 -6.36
C GLY A 15 -3.81 -8.90 -5.82
N THR A 16 -4.93 -8.35 -5.36
CA THR A 16 -6.04 -9.14 -4.79
C THR A 16 -6.84 -9.89 -5.87
N SER A 17 -7.03 -9.30 -7.04
CA SER A 17 -7.88 -9.90 -8.11
C SER A 17 -7.08 -10.51 -9.25
N ALA A 18 -5.81 -10.12 -9.39
CA ALA A 18 -4.96 -10.53 -10.49
C ALA A 18 -3.48 -10.35 -10.14
N VAL A 19 -2.62 -11.15 -10.76
CA VAL A 19 -1.20 -10.86 -10.85
C VAL A 19 -0.93 -10.08 -12.14
N LYS A 20 -0.22 -8.97 -12.02
CA LYS A 20 0.26 -8.19 -13.14
C LYS A 20 1.79 -8.32 -13.22
N LEU A 21 2.27 -8.72 -14.37
CA LEU A 21 3.69 -8.88 -14.62
C LEU A 21 4.13 -7.87 -15.66
N LEU A 22 5.26 -7.22 -15.43
CA LEU A 22 5.88 -6.36 -16.43
C LEU A 22 7.36 -6.71 -16.62
N LEU A 23 7.81 -6.52 -17.85
CA LEU A 23 9.20 -6.65 -18.23
C LEU A 23 9.74 -5.27 -18.61
N MET A 24 10.84 -4.87 -18.01
CA MET A 24 11.44 -3.56 -18.21
C MET A 24 12.92 -3.71 -18.56
N ASP A 25 13.43 -2.87 -19.47
CA ASP A 25 14.85 -2.82 -19.78
C ASP A 25 15.60 -1.88 -18.82
N GLY A 26 16.93 -1.94 -18.86
CA GLY A 26 17.80 -1.16 -17.98
C GLY A 26 17.67 0.37 -18.11
N GLU A 27 16.94 0.87 -19.11
CA GLU A 27 16.64 2.30 -19.30
C GLU A 27 15.24 2.68 -18.77
N GLY A 28 14.52 1.71 -18.16
CA GLY A 28 13.20 1.93 -17.59
C GLY A 28 12.05 1.83 -18.58
N LYS A 29 12.29 1.40 -19.81
CA LYS A 29 11.24 1.22 -20.80
C LYS A 29 10.51 -0.10 -20.58
N ILE A 30 9.22 -0.03 -20.35
CA ILE A 30 8.35 -1.20 -20.26
C ILE A 30 8.23 -1.83 -21.65
N GLN A 31 8.67 -3.09 -21.76
CA GLN A 31 8.66 -3.86 -23.00
C GLN A 31 7.32 -4.57 -23.19
N LYS A 32 6.77 -5.13 -22.14
CA LYS A 32 5.51 -5.88 -22.15
C LYS A 32 4.86 -5.90 -20.76
N ILE A 33 3.54 -5.98 -20.75
CA ILE A 33 2.74 -6.19 -19.54
C ILE A 33 1.78 -7.36 -19.81
N VAL A 34 1.64 -8.23 -18.81
CA VAL A 34 0.68 -9.34 -18.80
C VAL A 34 -0.13 -9.27 -17.51
N SER A 35 -1.42 -9.52 -17.55
CA SER A 35 -2.30 -9.62 -16.38
C SER A 35 -3.06 -10.93 -16.41
N ARG A 36 -3.11 -11.62 -15.27
CA ARG A 36 -3.78 -12.91 -15.11
C ARG A 36 -4.64 -12.87 -13.86
N GLU A 37 -5.91 -13.13 -14.03
CA GLU A 37 -6.88 -13.16 -12.94
C GLU A 37 -6.87 -14.51 -12.22
N TYR A 38 -7.28 -14.50 -10.97
CA TYR A 38 -7.50 -15.69 -10.15
C TYR A 38 -8.70 -15.51 -9.23
N PRO A 39 -9.31 -16.61 -8.75
CA PRO A 39 -10.49 -16.55 -7.90
C PRO A 39 -10.23 -15.87 -6.57
N LEU A 40 -11.25 -15.19 -6.06
CA LEU A 40 -11.36 -14.72 -4.69
C LEU A 40 -12.54 -15.48 -4.05
N TYR A 41 -12.29 -16.12 -2.91
CA TYR A 41 -13.26 -16.97 -2.23
C TYR A 41 -13.84 -16.26 -1.00
N PHE A 42 -15.17 -16.35 -0.84
CA PHE A 42 -15.91 -15.78 0.29
C PHE A 42 -16.68 -16.90 1.00
N PRO A 43 -16.01 -17.78 1.78
CA PRO A 43 -16.67 -18.95 2.37
C PRO A 43 -17.76 -18.60 3.39
N HIS A 44 -17.65 -17.42 4.01
CA HIS A 44 -18.66 -16.86 4.91
C HIS A 44 -18.78 -15.36 4.72
N PRO A 45 -19.89 -14.72 5.14
CA PRO A 45 -20.02 -13.27 5.11
C PRO A 45 -18.85 -12.57 5.84
N GLY A 46 -18.19 -11.64 5.17
CA GLY A 46 -17.03 -10.91 5.71
C GLY A 46 -15.70 -11.66 5.69
N TRP A 47 -15.66 -12.90 5.20
CA TRP A 47 -14.42 -13.65 5.00
C TRP A 47 -13.89 -13.48 3.59
N SER A 48 -12.58 -13.49 3.43
CA SER A 48 -11.92 -13.35 2.14
C SER A 48 -10.67 -14.24 2.10
N GLU A 49 -10.65 -15.19 1.18
CA GLU A 49 -9.58 -16.20 1.08
C GLU A 49 -9.11 -16.36 -0.36
N GLN A 50 -7.86 -16.80 -0.51
CA GLN A 50 -7.30 -17.24 -1.79
C GLN A 50 -6.43 -18.47 -1.61
N LYS A 51 -6.33 -19.29 -2.66
CA LYS A 51 -5.40 -20.42 -2.68
C LYS A 51 -4.04 -19.94 -3.18
N PRO A 52 -2.95 -20.09 -2.42
CA PRO A 52 -1.61 -19.70 -2.87
C PRO A 52 -1.18 -20.38 -4.17
N GLU A 53 -1.71 -21.58 -4.44
CA GLU A 53 -1.47 -22.31 -5.68
C GLU A 53 -2.02 -21.57 -6.91
N ASP A 54 -3.18 -20.88 -6.79
CA ASP A 54 -3.73 -20.08 -7.87
C ASP A 54 -2.80 -18.92 -8.26
N TRP A 55 -2.19 -18.28 -7.26
CA TRP A 55 -1.16 -17.23 -7.50
C TRP A 55 0.05 -17.79 -8.22
N TRP A 56 0.52 -18.97 -7.79
CA TRP A 56 1.67 -19.64 -8.39
C TRP A 56 1.42 -20.03 -9.85
N GLU A 57 0.31 -20.69 -10.13
CA GLU A 57 -0.02 -21.13 -11.50
C GLU A 57 -0.19 -19.92 -12.43
N GLN A 58 -0.94 -18.89 -12.01
CA GLN A 58 -1.13 -17.71 -12.84
C GLN A 58 0.17 -16.89 -13.01
N SER A 59 1.04 -16.89 -12.02
CA SER A 59 2.35 -16.25 -12.15
C SER A 59 3.25 -16.98 -13.15
N LYS A 60 3.29 -18.31 -13.11
CA LYS A 60 4.04 -19.13 -14.10
C LYS A 60 3.54 -18.89 -15.53
N GLU A 61 2.23 -18.99 -15.73
CA GLU A 61 1.64 -18.73 -17.05
C GLU A 61 1.88 -17.29 -17.52
N GLY A 62 1.78 -16.34 -16.61
CA GLY A 62 2.09 -14.93 -16.87
C GLY A 62 3.55 -14.70 -17.26
N ILE A 63 4.49 -15.35 -16.58
CA ILE A 63 5.92 -15.27 -16.91
C ILE A 63 6.16 -15.88 -18.31
N ARG A 64 5.62 -17.06 -18.61
CA ARG A 64 5.76 -17.70 -19.94
C ARG A 64 5.26 -16.79 -21.06
N GLU A 65 4.08 -16.17 -20.85
CA GLU A 65 3.50 -15.24 -21.83
C GLU A 65 4.35 -13.97 -21.96
N LEU A 66 4.86 -13.45 -20.85
CA LEU A 66 5.67 -12.22 -20.80
C LEU A 66 6.96 -12.37 -21.62
N VAL A 67 7.62 -13.53 -21.51
CA VAL A 67 8.93 -13.78 -22.15
C VAL A 67 8.85 -14.53 -23.48
N LYS A 68 7.64 -14.77 -24.02
CA LYS A 68 7.44 -15.57 -25.24
C LYS A 68 8.23 -15.06 -26.43
N ASP A 69 8.26 -13.73 -26.62
CA ASP A 69 8.85 -13.07 -27.78
C ASP A 69 10.16 -12.31 -27.41
N VAL A 70 10.78 -12.70 -26.31
CA VAL A 70 11.96 -12.02 -25.73
C VAL A 70 13.14 -12.98 -25.72
N ASP A 71 14.34 -12.44 -25.89
CA ASP A 71 15.55 -13.18 -25.60
C ASP A 71 15.64 -13.45 -24.09
N LYS A 72 15.29 -14.66 -23.73
CA LYS A 72 15.18 -15.11 -22.33
C LYS A 72 16.50 -15.05 -21.58
N SER A 73 17.64 -15.17 -22.30
CA SER A 73 18.97 -15.08 -21.70
C SER A 73 19.28 -13.70 -21.12
N GLN A 74 18.49 -12.68 -21.49
CA GLN A 74 18.62 -11.31 -21.00
C GLN A 74 17.81 -11.03 -19.72
N VAL A 75 16.97 -11.96 -19.24
CA VAL A 75 16.22 -11.79 -17.99
C VAL A 75 17.16 -12.00 -16.81
N ALA A 76 17.51 -10.90 -16.14
CA ALA A 76 18.52 -10.89 -15.09
C ALA A 76 17.92 -11.09 -13.68
N GLY A 77 16.73 -10.53 -13.44
CA GLY A 77 16.10 -10.58 -12.12
C GLY A 77 14.59 -10.55 -12.16
N ILE A 78 14.00 -11.11 -11.09
CA ILE A 78 12.56 -11.12 -10.81
C ILE A 78 12.36 -10.58 -9.39
N SER A 79 11.49 -9.59 -9.24
CA SER A 79 11.11 -9.05 -7.94
C SER A 79 9.61 -8.79 -7.86
N PHE A 80 9.12 -8.40 -6.69
CA PHE A 80 7.70 -8.39 -6.38
C PHE A 80 7.24 -7.06 -5.78
N GLY A 81 5.98 -6.71 -6.06
CA GLY A 81 5.11 -5.93 -5.20
C GLY A 81 3.93 -6.83 -4.85
N GLY A 82 3.64 -7.05 -3.58
CA GLY A 82 2.60 -8.00 -3.20
C GLY A 82 1.55 -7.43 -2.26
N GLN A 83 0.29 -7.88 -2.41
CA GLN A 83 -0.76 -7.58 -1.42
C GLN A 83 -0.29 -7.96 -0.03
N MET A 84 -0.38 -7.02 0.90
CA MET A 84 0.16 -7.15 2.25
C MET A 84 -0.73 -8.00 3.17
N HIS A 85 -0.20 -8.41 4.32
CA HIS A 85 -0.93 -8.94 5.46
C HIS A 85 -1.56 -10.33 5.29
N GLY A 86 -1.56 -10.92 4.11
CA GLY A 86 -2.13 -12.25 3.86
C GLY A 86 -1.40 -13.32 4.67
N LEU A 87 -2.15 -14.23 5.32
CA LEU A 87 -1.55 -15.33 6.07
C LEU A 87 -1.45 -16.58 5.19
N VAL A 88 -0.24 -16.96 4.80
CA VAL A 88 0.09 -18.25 4.17
C VAL A 88 0.81 -19.10 5.19
N ILE A 89 0.34 -20.33 5.42
CA ILE A 89 0.94 -21.28 6.38
C ILE A 89 1.22 -22.61 5.71
N LEU A 90 2.44 -23.13 5.93
CA LEU A 90 2.91 -24.39 5.36
C LEU A 90 3.24 -25.39 6.46
N ASP A 91 3.06 -26.68 6.13
CA ASP A 91 3.47 -27.81 6.97
C ASP A 91 4.96 -28.16 6.80
N GLU A 92 5.41 -29.24 7.46
CA GLU A 92 6.78 -29.74 7.39
C GLU A 92 7.23 -30.19 6.00
N ASN A 93 6.27 -30.51 5.10
CA ASN A 93 6.49 -30.94 3.73
C ASN A 93 6.27 -29.81 2.72
N ASP A 94 6.18 -28.57 3.19
CA ASP A 94 5.90 -27.37 2.38
C ASP A 94 4.52 -27.36 1.68
N ASN A 95 3.58 -28.16 2.16
CA ASN A 95 2.21 -28.09 1.67
C ASN A 95 1.46 -26.93 2.32
N VAL A 96 0.65 -26.24 1.54
CA VAL A 96 -0.27 -25.22 2.05
C VAL A 96 -1.32 -25.87 2.93
N ILE A 97 -1.37 -25.51 4.22
CA ILE A 97 -2.28 -26.10 5.21
C ILE A 97 -3.74 -25.72 4.94
N ARG A 98 -3.95 -24.47 4.50
CA ARG A 98 -5.28 -23.92 4.21
C ARG A 98 -5.19 -22.74 3.23
N PRO A 99 -6.32 -22.32 2.60
CA PRO A 99 -6.34 -21.07 1.84
C PRO A 99 -5.88 -19.87 2.67
N ALA A 100 -5.15 -18.96 2.05
CA ALA A 100 -4.64 -17.75 2.71
C ALA A 100 -5.80 -16.85 3.14
N ILE A 101 -5.74 -16.36 4.40
CA ILE A 101 -6.67 -15.34 4.92
C ILE A 101 -6.13 -13.97 4.48
N LEU A 102 -6.92 -13.20 3.71
CA LEU A 102 -6.48 -11.98 3.07
C LEU A 102 -6.60 -10.73 3.97
N TRP A 103 -6.02 -9.63 3.49
CA TRP A 103 -6.00 -8.33 4.18
C TRP A 103 -7.39 -7.71 4.41
N ASN A 104 -8.35 -8.00 3.53
CA ASN A 104 -9.74 -7.53 3.59
C ASN A 104 -10.70 -8.50 4.30
N ASP A 105 -10.16 -9.50 5.01
CA ASP A 105 -10.94 -10.45 5.81
C ASP A 105 -11.27 -9.86 7.18
N GLY A 106 -12.52 -9.96 7.58
CA GLY A 106 -13.03 -9.39 8.84
C GLY A 106 -13.19 -10.38 10.00
N ARG A 107 -12.85 -11.69 9.81
CA ARG A 107 -13.11 -12.74 10.81
C ARG A 107 -12.40 -12.53 12.15
N THR A 108 -11.33 -11.77 12.18
CA THR A 108 -10.43 -11.63 13.34
C THR A 108 -10.80 -10.50 14.29
N ALA A 109 -12.04 -9.99 14.25
CA ALA A 109 -12.47 -8.87 15.10
C ALA A 109 -12.22 -9.14 16.60
N LYS A 110 -12.54 -10.34 17.08
CA LYS A 110 -12.31 -10.76 18.48
C LYS A 110 -10.82 -10.73 18.86
N GLN A 111 -9.95 -11.26 18.01
CA GLN A 111 -8.51 -11.31 18.23
C GLN A 111 -7.89 -9.91 18.17
N THR A 112 -8.39 -9.07 17.27
CA THR A 112 -8.00 -7.66 17.16
C THR A 112 -8.37 -6.88 18.42
N ASP A 113 -9.57 -7.10 18.95
CA ASP A 113 -10.02 -6.49 20.21
C ASP A 113 -9.15 -6.98 21.38
N TYR A 114 -8.91 -8.29 21.50
CA TYR A 114 -8.00 -8.85 22.51
C TYR A 114 -6.61 -8.19 22.47
N LEU A 115 -6.01 -8.07 21.30
CA LEU A 115 -4.70 -7.43 21.14
C LEU A 115 -4.74 -5.97 21.60
N ASN A 116 -5.74 -5.20 21.17
CA ASN A 116 -5.82 -3.77 21.45
C ASN A 116 -6.23 -3.44 22.88
N THR A 117 -7.01 -4.32 23.56
CA THR A 117 -7.59 -4.03 24.88
C THR A 117 -6.91 -4.79 26.01
N VAL A 118 -6.61 -6.08 25.82
CA VAL A 118 -6.00 -6.93 26.85
C VAL A 118 -4.48 -6.82 26.83
N ILE A 119 -3.85 -6.96 25.66
CA ILE A 119 -2.41 -6.70 25.54
C ILE A 119 -2.16 -5.20 25.66
N GLY A 120 -2.96 -4.39 24.97
CA GLY A 120 -2.97 -2.94 25.01
C GLY A 120 -2.22 -2.29 23.87
N LYS A 121 -2.81 -1.24 23.31
CA LYS A 121 -2.26 -0.49 22.16
C LYS A 121 -0.85 0.05 22.40
N GLU A 122 -0.56 0.51 23.61
CA GLU A 122 0.75 1.04 23.98
C GLU A 122 1.85 -0.02 23.86
N LYS A 123 1.59 -1.24 24.39
CA LYS A 123 2.54 -2.35 24.28
C LYS A 123 2.70 -2.83 22.84
N LEU A 124 1.60 -2.94 22.09
CA LEU A 124 1.67 -3.30 20.67
C LEU A 124 2.53 -2.28 19.90
N SER A 125 2.33 -0.99 20.16
CA SER A 125 3.11 0.09 19.55
C SER A 125 4.58 0.03 19.97
N GLU A 126 4.89 -0.31 21.21
CA GLU A 126 6.25 -0.53 21.69
C GLU A 126 6.92 -1.70 20.96
N TYR A 127 6.19 -2.81 20.79
CA TYR A 127 6.71 -4.05 20.20
C TYR A 127 6.82 -4.00 18.67
N THR A 128 5.98 -3.21 17.99
CA THR A 128 5.85 -3.25 16.53
C THR A 128 5.69 -1.89 15.84
N ALA A 129 5.66 -0.80 16.60
CA ALA A 129 5.30 0.56 16.14
C ALA A 129 3.87 0.71 15.60
N ASN A 130 3.01 -0.30 15.77
CA ASN A 130 1.64 -0.32 15.26
C ASN A 130 0.66 -0.86 16.31
N ILE A 131 -0.64 -0.65 16.05
CA ILE A 131 -1.75 -1.29 16.78
C ILE A 131 -2.39 -2.38 15.92
N ALA A 132 -3.22 -3.23 16.51
CA ALA A 132 -3.85 -4.31 15.78
C ALA A 132 -5.02 -3.83 14.90
N PHE A 133 -5.07 -4.37 13.68
CA PHE A 133 -6.19 -4.28 12.76
C PHE A 133 -6.56 -5.67 12.24
N ALA A 134 -7.85 -5.90 11.95
CA ALA A 134 -8.33 -7.21 11.50
C ALA A 134 -7.63 -7.70 10.23
N GLY A 135 -7.21 -6.78 9.37
CA GLY A 135 -6.46 -7.09 8.16
C GLY A 135 -5.01 -7.57 8.39
N PHE A 136 -4.40 -7.34 9.55
CA PHE A 136 -3.01 -7.71 9.82
C PHE A 136 -2.82 -9.21 10.09
N THR A 137 -1.59 -9.70 10.00
CA THR A 137 -1.28 -11.14 10.04
C THR A 137 -1.40 -11.74 11.44
N ALA A 138 -0.91 -11.07 12.48
CA ALA A 138 -0.93 -11.60 13.86
C ALA A 138 -2.35 -11.94 14.37
N PRO A 139 -3.41 -11.12 14.17
CA PRO A 139 -4.77 -11.51 14.53
C PRO A 139 -5.25 -12.77 13.81
N LYS A 140 -4.79 -13.03 12.58
CA LYS A 140 -5.15 -14.23 11.81
C LYS A 140 -4.50 -15.49 12.36
N ILE A 141 -3.25 -15.39 12.83
CA ILE A 141 -2.56 -16.49 13.51
C ILE A 141 -3.30 -16.87 14.79
N LEU A 142 -3.70 -15.87 15.60
CA LEU A 142 -4.50 -16.10 16.79
C LEU A 142 -5.85 -16.74 16.48
N TRP A 143 -6.49 -16.30 15.37
CA TRP A 143 -7.74 -16.87 14.93
C TRP A 143 -7.59 -18.36 14.54
N VAL A 144 -6.55 -18.72 13.78
CA VAL A 144 -6.25 -20.11 13.41
C VAL A 144 -6.00 -20.94 14.66
N LYS A 145 -5.22 -20.42 15.63
CA LYS A 145 -4.96 -21.08 16.91
C LYS A 145 -6.23 -21.42 17.69
N GLU A 146 -7.19 -20.47 17.72
CA GLU A 146 -8.44 -20.64 18.47
C GLU A 146 -9.48 -21.49 17.73
N ASN A 147 -9.57 -21.38 16.40
CA ASN A 147 -10.68 -21.96 15.62
C ASN A 147 -10.27 -23.18 14.78
N GLU A 148 -8.99 -23.34 14.49
CA GLU A 148 -8.43 -24.45 13.70
C GLU A 148 -7.17 -25.03 14.38
N PRO A 149 -7.26 -25.52 15.64
CA PRO A 149 -6.09 -25.96 16.41
C PRO A 149 -5.28 -27.05 15.71
N ASP A 150 -5.94 -28.00 15.04
CA ASP A 150 -5.26 -29.06 14.28
C ASP A 150 -4.45 -28.52 13.09
N ASN A 151 -4.87 -27.39 12.50
CA ASN A 151 -4.10 -26.70 11.47
C ASN A 151 -2.96 -25.90 12.10
N PHE A 152 -3.21 -25.27 13.25
CA PHE A 152 -2.20 -24.50 13.96
C PHE A 152 -1.00 -25.36 14.37
N GLU A 153 -1.24 -26.58 14.88
CA GLU A 153 -0.18 -27.52 15.29
C GLU A 153 0.71 -27.99 14.14
N LYS A 154 0.24 -27.92 12.88
CA LYS A 154 0.99 -28.31 11.68
C LYS A 154 1.89 -27.19 11.14
N ILE A 155 1.77 -25.97 11.65
CA ILE A 155 2.48 -24.81 11.09
C ILE A 155 3.98 -24.98 11.30
N CYS A 156 4.72 -25.03 10.19
CA CYS A 156 6.19 -25.01 10.17
C CYS A 156 6.72 -23.71 9.57
N LYS A 157 5.98 -23.10 8.62
CA LYS A 157 6.36 -21.82 7.98
C LYS A 157 5.18 -20.90 7.88
N ILE A 158 5.40 -19.63 8.19
CA ILE A 158 4.45 -18.52 8.05
C ILE A 158 5.03 -17.55 7.02
N MET A 159 4.24 -17.21 6.00
CA MET A 159 4.66 -16.35 4.88
C MET A 159 3.59 -15.33 4.55
N LEU A 160 4.02 -14.26 3.91
CA LEU A 160 3.15 -13.34 3.17
C LEU A 160 2.93 -13.81 1.73
N PRO A 161 1.92 -13.29 1.00
CA PRO A 161 1.61 -13.75 -0.34
C PRO A 161 2.78 -13.71 -1.33
N LYS A 162 3.54 -12.60 -1.37
CA LYS A 162 4.71 -12.50 -2.25
C LYS A 162 5.87 -13.39 -1.83
N ASP A 163 6.04 -13.62 -0.50
CA ASP A 163 7.08 -14.49 0.02
C ASP A 163 6.87 -15.93 -0.45
N TYR A 164 5.60 -16.36 -0.52
CA TYR A 164 5.26 -17.66 -1.08
C TYR A 164 5.69 -17.78 -2.54
N LEU A 165 5.50 -16.75 -3.38
CA LEU A 165 5.97 -16.77 -4.76
C LEU A 165 7.50 -16.80 -4.85
N ALA A 166 8.19 -15.98 -4.04
CA ALA A 166 9.66 -15.99 -3.98
C ALA A 166 10.20 -17.35 -3.55
N TYR A 167 9.57 -17.97 -2.54
CA TYR A 167 9.88 -19.31 -2.06
C TYR A 167 9.66 -20.39 -3.16
N ARG A 168 8.56 -20.31 -3.88
CA ARG A 168 8.27 -21.25 -4.98
C ARG A 168 9.30 -21.12 -6.11
N LEU A 169 9.77 -19.90 -6.40
CA LEU A 169 10.76 -19.64 -7.44
C LEU A 169 12.18 -20.06 -7.04
N SER A 170 12.61 -19.77 -5.81
CA SER A 170 14.01 -19.86 -5.37
C SER A 170 14.28 -20.94 -4.31
N GLY A 171 13.26 -21.29 -3.52
CA GLY A 171 13.43 -22.11 -2.31
C GLY A 171 13.88 -21.32 -1.08
N ALA A 172 14.15 -20.02 -1.21
CA ALA A 172 14.54 -19.18 -0.08
C ALA A 172 13.35 -18.82 0.82
N PHE A 173 13.41 -19.17 2.09
CA PHE A 173 12.41 -18.83 3.10
C PHE A 173 12.70 -17.45 3.67
N VAL A 174 12.26 -16.41 2.99
CA VAL A 174 12.59 -15.02 3.26
C VAL A 174 11.37 -14.10 3.16
N SER A 175 11.41 -12.97 3.85
CA SER A 175 10.53 -11.82 3.67
C SER A 175 11.34 -10.53 3.63
N ASP A 176 10.71 -9.43 3.24
CA ASP A 176 11.34 -8.12 3.32
C ASP A 176 10.77 -7.27 4.46
N TYR A 177 11.55 -6.30 4.92
CA TYR A 177 11.16 -5.44 6.02
C TYR A 177 9.88 -4.64 5.75
N SER A 178 9.64 -4.23 4.50
CA SER A 178 8.48 -3.38 4.19
C SER A 178 7.15 -4.13 4.32
N ASP A 179 7.09 -5.37 3.82
CA ASP A 179 5.89 -6.20 3.90
C ASP A 179 5.73 -6.82 5.30
N ALA A 180 6.84 -7.30 5.90
CA ALA A 180 6.86 -7.84 7.27
C ALA A 180 6.39 -6.82 8.32
N SER A 181 6.61 -5.51 8.09
CA SER A 181 6.09 -4.43 8.94
C SER A 181 4.58 -4.51 9.14
N GLY A 182 3.84 -4.97 8.14
CA GLY A 182 2.39 -5.10 8.17
C GLY A 182 1.87 -6.38 8.85
N MET A 183 2.76 -7.26 9.33
CA MET A 183 2.34 -8.49 10.00
C MET A 183 1.91 -8.29 11.45
N LEU A 184 2.28 -7.18 12.10
CA LEU A 184 2.21 -6.96 13.56
C LEU A 184 3.05 -8.01 14.34
N LEU A 185 4.15 -8.46 13.74
CA LEU A 185 5.10 -9.42 14.30
C LEU A 185 6.53 -8.90 14.30
N MET A 186 6.78 -7.80 13.58
CA MET A 186 8.11 -7.22 13.42
C MET A 186 8.26 -5.96 14.28
N ASP A 187 9.35 -5.85 15.02
CA ASP A 187 9.85 -4.59 15.57
C ASP A 187 10.40 -3.75 14.42
N VAL A 188 9.58 -2.82 13.94
CA VAL A 188 9.89 -1.98 12.77
C VAL A 188 11.10 -1.09 13.04
N LYS A 189 11.26 -0.60 14.27
CA LYS A 189 12.38 0.26 14.65
C LYS A 189 13.72 -0.43 14.50
N ASN A 190 13.82 -1.67 14.98
CA ASN A 190 15.05 -2.45 15.02
C ASN A 190 15.17 -3.43 13.85
N LYS A 191 14.17 -3.49 12.95
CA LYS A 191 14.12 -4.37 11.77
C LYS A 191 14.39 -5.84 12.13
N CYS A 192 13.68 -6.36 13.13
CA CYS A 192 13.77 -7.74 13.56
C CYS A 192 12.42 -8.27 14.03
N TRP A 193 12.24 -9.58 14.09
CA TRP A 193 11.03 -10.16 14.65
C TRP A 193 10.88 -9.82 16.14
N SER A 194 9.66 -9.44 16.56
CA SER A 194 9.32 -9.21 17.96
C SER A 194 9.11 -10.53 18.68
N LYS A 195 9.95 -10.82 19.69
CA LYS A 195 9.81 -12.01 20.53
C LYS A 195 8.50 -11.98 21.32
N GLU A 196 8.14 -10.83 21.83
CA GLU A 196 6.92 -10.61 22.60
C GLU A 196 5.68 -10.92 21.75
N MET A 197 5.65 -10.48 20.49
CA MET A 197 4.54 -10.78 19.60
C MET A 197 4.49 -12.24 19.18
N ALA A 198 5.64 -12.89 18.97
CA ALA A 198 5.70 -14.32 18.69
C ALA A 198 5.14 -15.12 19.89
N GLU A 199 5.52 -14.78 21.13
CA GLU A 199 4.98 -15.40 22.35
C GLU A 199 3.47 -15.18 22.49
N ILE A 200 2.97 -13.96 22.26
CA ILE A 200 1.53 -13.66 22.30
C ILE A 200 0.76 -14.51 21.27
N CYS A 201 1.29 -14.67 20.07
CA CYS A 201 0.68 -15.49 19.03
C CYS A 201 0.86 -17.00 19.30
N GLY A 202 1.82 -17.40 20.16
CA GLY A 202 2.15 -18.79 20.46
C GLY A 202 2.90 -19.48 19.35
N ILE A 203 3.72 -18.74 18.60
CA ILE A 203 4.58 -19.25 17.53
C ILE A 203 6.05 -19.13 17.90
N SER A 204 6.88 -19.95 17.28
CA SER A 204 8.34 -19.87 17.37
C SER A 204 8.88 -18.91 16.30
N LEU A 205 9.99 -18.23 16.60
CA LEU A 205 10.67 -17.37 15.63
C LEU A 205 11.19 -18.16 14.42
N GLU A 206 11.44 -19.45 14.57
CA GLU A 206 11.86 -20.34 13.49
C GLU A 206 10.77 -20.59 12.44
N MET A 207 9.49 -20.34 12.80
CA MET A 207 8.36 -20.38 11.86
C MET A 207 8.28 -19.14 10.99
N LEU A 208 9.07 -18.08 11.29
CA LEU A 208 9.08 -16.82 10.55
C LEU A 208 10.27 -16.78 9.60
N PRO A 209 10.11 -16.16 8.41
CA PRO A 209 11.16 -16.11 7.39
C PRO A 209 12.34 -15.23 7.81
N GLU A 210 13.50 -15.42 7.18
CA GLU A 210 14.63 -14.50 7.30
C GLU A 210 14.25 -13.14 6.69
N LEU A 211 14.62 -12.04 7.37
CA LEU A 211 14.28 -10.69 6.96
C LEU A 211 15.41 -10.06 6.12
N HIS A 212 15.05 -9.46 5.01
CA HIS A 212 15.95 -8.82 4.05
C HIS A 212 15.50 -7.40 3.70
N GLU A 213 16.40 -6.62 3.10
CA GLU A 213 15.98 -5.40 2.40
C GLU A 213 15.22 -5.79 1.11
N SER A 214 14.28 -4.96 0.70
CA SER A 214 13.41 -5.25 -0.45
C SER A 214 14.18 -5.43 -1.77
N PHE A 215 15.38 -4.85 -1.86
CA PHE A 215 16.27 -4.92 -3.03
C PHE A 215 17.37 -5.98 -2.91
N ASP A 216 17.34 -6.84 -1.90
CA ASP A 216 18.32 -7.92 -1.76
C ASP A 216 17.98 -9.09 -2.68
N ALA A 217 18.99 -9.60 -3.38
CA ALA A 217 18.88 -10.88 -4.07
C ALA A 217 18.92 -12.00 -3.03
N VAL A 218 17.85 -12.79 -2.95
CA VAL A 218 17.68 -13.86 -1.94
C VAL A 218 17.98 -15.25 -2.50
N GLY A 219 18.29 -15.33 -3.79
CA GLY A 219 18.65 -16.56 -4.47
C GLY A 219 18.57 -16.42 -5.98
N THR A 220 18.60 -17.54 -6.66
CA THR A 220 18.34 -17.67 -8.10
C THR A 220 17.19 -18.64 -8.33
N LEU A 221 16.70 -18.75 -9.54
CA LEU A 221 15.65 -19.72 -9.86
C LEU A 221 16.12 -21.15 -9.54
N LYS A 222 15.22 -21.95 -8.96
CA LYS A 222 15.42 -23.40 -8.85
C LYS A 222 15.60 -24.00 -10.25
N PRO A 223 16.50 -24.99 -10.46
CA PRO A 223 16.77 -25.58 -11.77
C PRO A 223 15.50 -26.05 -12.50
N GLU A 224 14.60 -26.73 -11.80
CA GLU A 224 13.34 -27.22 -12.33
C GLU A 224 12.40 -26.07 -12.76
N VAL A 225 12.38 -24.97 -12.00
CA VAL A 225 11.55 -23.79 -12.32
C VAL A 225 12.15 -23.02 -13.49
N ALA A 226 13.46 -22.87 -13.52
CA ALA A 226 14.17 -22.24 -14.62
C ALA A 226 13.93 -23.00 -15.95
N ALA A 227 14.02 -24.32 -15.92
CA ALA A 227 13.72 -25.17 -17.08
C ALA A 227 12.24 -25.06 -17.51
N GLU A 228 11.30 -25.08 -16.56
CA GLU A 228 9.86 -24.96 -16.82
C GLU A 228 9.49 -23.61 -17.46
N LEU A 229 10.10 -22.51 -17.01
CA LEU A 229 9.86 -21.17 -17.54
C LEU A 229 10.72 -20.85 -18.78
N GLY A 230 11.78 -21.64 -19.00
CA GLY A 230 12.78 -21.40 -20.03
C GLY A 230 13.61 -20.15 -19.76
N LEU A 231 13.85 -19.82 -18.49
CA LEU A 231 14.70 -18.72 -18.03
C LEU A 231 16.07 -19.26 -17.59
N PRO A 232 17.13 -18.41 -17.57
CA PRO A 232 18.43 -18.85 -17.07
C PRO A 232 18.37 -19.14 -15.57
N GLU A 233 19.05 -20.19 -15.13
CA GLU A 233 19.20 -20.51 -13.68
C GLU A 233 19.88 -19.37 -12.90
N THR A 234 20.66 -18.54 -13.58
CA THR A 234 21.31 -17.35 -13.01
C THR A 234 20.38 -16.18 -12.79
N CYS A 235 19.11 -16.25 -13.24
CA CYS A 235 18.13 -15.21 -12.99
C CYS A 235 17.89 -15.07 -11.48
N LYS A 236 18.16 -13.88 -10.95
CA LYS A 236 18.05 -13.60 -9.52
C LYS A 236 16.59 -13.50 -9.10
N VAL A 237 16.29 -14.03 -7.94
CA VAL A 237 15.04 -13.79 -7.21
C VAL A 237 15.34 -12.79 -6.11
N VAL A 238 14.55 -11.73 -6.03
CA VAL A 238 14.74 -10.59 -5.12
C VAL A 238 13.62 -10.58 -4.08
N ALA A 239 13.89 -10.17 -2.87
CA ALA A 239 12.93 -10.17 -1.77
C ALA A 239 11.62 -9.46 -2.13
N GLY A 240 11.70 -8.35 -2.88
CA GLY A 240 10.53 -7.56 -3.25
C GLY A 240 10.00 -6.73 -2.08
N ALA A 241 8.82 -6.15 -2.23
CA ALA A 241 8.24 -5.26 -1.23
C ALA A 241 6.72 -5.49 -1.09
N GLY A 242 6.14 -5.04 0.01
CA GLY A 242 4.70 -4.83 0.09
C GLY A 242 4.23 -3.87 -1.02
N ASP A 243 3.01 -4.06 -1.52
CA ASP A 243 2.49 -3.34 -2.69
C ASP A 243 2.59 -1.81 -2.57
N ASN A 244 2.33 -1.25 -1.38
CA ASN A 244 2.41 0.19 -1.15
C ASN A 244 3.86 0.71 -1.23
N ALA A 245 4.83 -0.03 -0.66
CA ALA A 245 6.25 0.33 -0.73
C ALA A 245 6.81 0.13 -2.15
N ALA A 246 6.41 -0.92 -2.85
CA ALA A 246 6.75 -1.13 -4.25
C ALA A 246 6.17 -0.01 -5.13
N ALA A 247 4.90 0.39 -4.91
CA ALA A 247 4.29 1.51 -5.62
C ALA A 247 5.02 2.84 -5.35
N ALA A 248 5.50 3.03 -4.13
CA ALA A 248 6.30 4.21 -3.77
C ALA A 248 7.62 4.23 -4.56
N VAL A 249 8.32 3.11 -4.69
CA VAL A 249 9.51 2.99 -5.56
C VAL A 249 9.13 3.27 -7.01
N GLY A 250 8.10 2.61 -7.55
CA GLY A 250 7.68 2.78 -8.94
C GLY A 250 7.20 4.19 -9.30
N THR A 251 6.81 4.99 -8.32
CA THR A 251 6.46 6.41 -8.50
C THR A 251 7.60 7.36 -8.12
N GLY A 252 8.73 6.87 -7.63
CA GLY A 252 9.85 7.68 -7.16
C GLY A 252 9.56 8.41 -5.84
N THR A 253 8.75 7.83 -4.98
CA THR A 253 8.46 8.34 -3.62
C THR A 253 9.47 7.75 -2.64
N VAL A 254 10.72 8.17 -2.81
CA VAL A 254 11.90 7.66 -2.11
C VAL A 254 12.71 8.84 -1.58
N GLY A 255 13.21 8.71 -0.34
CA GLY A 255 13.96 9.77 0.34
C GLY A 255 13.09 10.59 1.30
N ASP A 256 13.76 11.34 2.17
CA ASP A 256 13.12 12.06 3.29
C ASP A 256 12.09 13.08 2.82
N GLY A 257 10.90 13.05 3.40
CA GLY A 257 9.81 13.96 3.09
C GLY A 257 9.13 13.76 1.74
N MET A 258 9.54 12.76 0.95
CA MET A 258 8.82 12.40 -0.28
C MET A 258 7.49 11.76 0.06
N CYS A 259 6.44 12.23 -0.63
CA CYS A 259 5.08 11.82 -0.35
C CYS A 259 4.37 11.35 -1.62
N ASN A 260 3.42 10.41 -1.45
CA ASN A 260 2.49 9.99 -2.50
C ASN A 260 1.08 9.93 -1.92
N VAL A 261 0.15 10.58 -2.59
CA VAL A 261 -1.29 10.51 -2.30
C VAL A 261 -1.95 9.64 -3.38
N SER A 262 -2.51 8.51 -2.98
CA SER A 262 -3.37 7.71 -3.86
C SER A 262 -4.83 8.09 -3.64
N LEU A 263 -5.49 8.58 -4.68
CA LEU A 263 -6.90 9.01 -4.65
C LEU A 263 -7.77 8.01 -5.41
N GLY A 264 -7.87 6.82 -4.84
CA GLY A 264 -8.71 5.70 -5.31
C GLY A 264 -10.06 5.64 -4.58
N THR A 265 -10.72 4.49 -4.58
CA THR A 265 -11.93 4.23 -3.77
C THR A 265 -11.67 4.64 -2.32
N SER A 266 -10.62 4.11 -1.72
CA SER A 266 -9.99 4.60 -0.50
C SER A 266 -8.86 5.57 -0.85
N GLY A 267 -8.34 6.29 0.14
CA GLY A 267 -7.18 7.17 0.00
C GLY A 267 -6.01 6.66 0.83
N THR A 268 -4.80 6.77 0.30
CA THR A 268 -3.60 6.56 1.09
C THR A 268 -2.68 7.76 0.99
N VAL A 269 -2.02 8.07 2.10
CA VAL A 269 -0.97 9.08 2.18
C VAL A 269 0.29 8.36 2.62
N PHE A 270 1.18 8.10 1.67
CA PHE A 270 2.47 7.46 1.91
C PHE A 270 3.55 8.53 2.07
N ILE A 271 4.32 8.49 3.15
CA ILE A 271 5.31 9.49 3.49
C ILE A 271 6.63 8.82 3.81
N SER A 272 7.60 8.95 2.92
CA SER A 272 8.95 8.42 3.09
C SER A 272 9.73 9.23 4.12
N SER A 273 10.49 8.56 4.98
CA SER A 273 11.33 9.19 6.00
C SER A 273 12.63 8.42 6.19
N ASN A 274 13.74 9.13 6.26
CA ASN A 274 15.04 8.52 6.56
C ASN A 274 15.17 8.10 8.04
N LYS A 275 14.25 8.54 8.88
CA LYS A 275 14.25 8.24 10.32
C LYS A 275 13.00 7.47 10.71
N PHE A 276 13.18 6.54 11.64
CA PHE A 276 12.05 5.91 12.31
C PHE A 276 11.20 6.94 13.03
N GLY A 277 9.89 6.82 12.92
CA GLY A 277 8.92 7.65 13.63
C GLY A 277 7.61 6.91 13.83
N VAL A 278 6.98 7.14 14.96
CA VAL A 278 5.62 6.67 15.29
C VAL A 278 4.93 7.76 16.10
N ASP A 279 3.69 8.08 15.76
CA ASP A 279 2.93 9.06 16.55
C ASP A 279 2.31 8.39 17.79
N SER A 280 2.13 9.18 18.85
CA SER A 280 1.67 8.70 20.16
C SER A 280 0.27 8.05 20.17
N HIS A 281 -0.49 8.23 19.09
CA HIS A 281 -1.86 7.70 18.95
C HIS A 281 -1.97 6.60 17.89
N ASN A 282 -0.86 6.23 17.24
CA ASN A 282 -0.82 5.32 16.09
C ASN A 282 -1.88 5.71 15.03
N ALA A 283 -2.01 7.01 14.78
CA ALA A 283 -2.90 7.55 13.75
C ALA A 283 -2.44 7.17 12.34
N LEU A 284 -1.12 7.00 12.17
CA LEU A 284 -0.50 6.48 10.95
C LEU A 284 0.14 5.12 11.22
N HIS A 285 0.19 4.28 10.20
CA HIS A 285 1.05 3.10 10.23
C HIS A 285 2.51 3.52 10.11
N ALA A 286 3.39 2.91 10.89
CA ALA A 286 4.83 3.09 10.81
C ALA A 286 5.46 1.79 10.31
N PHE A 287 6.03 1.82 9.10
CA PHE A 287 6.59 0.65 8.42
C PHE A 287 8.01 0.93 7.92
N ALA A 288 8.77 -0.13 7.67
CA ALA A 288 9.99 -0.03 6.88
C ALA A 288 9.65 0.28 5.41
N HIS A 289 10.53 1.00 4.74
CA HIS A 289 10.38 1.33 3.32
C HIS A 289 11.31 0.46 2.46
N ALA A 290 10.92 0.26 1.20
CA ALA A 290 11.68 -0.53 0.24
C ALA A 290 12.99 0.12 -0.24
N ASP A 291 13.34 1.29 0.26
CA ASP A 291 14.62 1.99 0.00
C ASP A 291 15.66 1.82 1.11
N GLY A 292 15.38 0.96 2.09
CA GLY A 292 16.24 0.74 3.24
C GLY A 292 15.94 1.63 4.46
N HIS A 293 14.96 2.51 4.36
CA HIS A 293 14.56 3.44 5.43
C HIS A 293 13.17 3.11 5.99
N TYR A 294 12.35 4.12 6.26
CA TYR A 294 11.03 3.99 6.87
C TYR A 294 9.99 4.79 6.11
N HIS A 295 8.72 4.48 6.36
CA HIS A 295 7.62 5.33 5.92
C HIS A 295 6.49 5.36 6.95
N LEU A 296 5.72 6.43 6.90
CA LEU A 296 4.43 6.53 7.55
C LEU A 296 3.33 6.41 6.50
N MET A 297 2.22 5.77 6.86
CA MET A 297 1.10 5.63 5.95
C MET A 297 -0.22 5.95 6.64
N GLY A 298 -0.91 6.95 6.12
CA GLY A 298 -2.30 7.25 6.46
C GLY A 298 -3.25 6.52 5.51
N CYS A 299 -4.29 5.91 6.07
CA CYS A 299 -5.34 5.25 5.31
C CYS A 299 -6.68 5.93 5.56
N MET A 300 -7.29 6.44 4.50
CA MET A 300 -8.62 7.02 4.47
C MET A 300 -9.57 6.02 3.82
N LEU A 301 -10.64 5.62 4.51
CA LEU A 301 -11.51 4.54 4.03
C LEU A 301 -12.40 4.95 2.87
N SER A 302 -12.77 6.22 2.78
CA SER A 302 -13.62 6.75 1.71
C SER A 302 -12.99 8.02 1.12
N ALA A 303 -12.41 7.91 -0.07
CA ALA A 303 -11.75 9.01 -0.77
C ALA A 303 -12.48 9.35 -2.10
N ALA A 304 -12.03 8.87 -3.24
CA ALA A 304 -12.76 9.12 -4.49
C ALA A 304 -14.14 8.45 -4.50
N SER A 305 -14.36 7.43 -3.67
CA SER A 305 -15.68 6.85 -3.44
C SER A 305 -16.70 7.86 -2.89
N CYS A 306 -16.28 8.87 -2.13
CA CYS A 306 -17.17 9.93 -1.66
C CYS A 306 -17.75 10.73 -2.84
N ASN A 307 -16.90 11.13 -3.78
CA ASN A 307 -17.35 11.85 -4.98
C ASN A 307 -18.19 10.93 -5.88
N LYS A 308 -17.84 9.65 -6.00
CA LYS A 308 -18.64 8.67 -6.73
C LYS A 308 -20.02 8.50 -6.10
N TRP A 309 -20.09 8.23 -4.80
CA TRP A 309 -21.34 8.12 -4.05
C TRP A 309 -22.20 9.38 -4.19
N TRP A 310 -21.61 10.57 -4.01
CA TRP A 310 -22.32 11.84 -4.16
C TRP A 310 -22.92 11.98 -5.55
N SER A 311 -22.13 11.77 -6.61
CA SER A 311 -22.57 11.93 -8.00
C SER A 311 -23.55 10.83 -8.42
N GLU A 312 -23.20 9.56 -8.24
CA GLU A 312 -24.00 8.46 -8.78
C GLU A 312 -25.23 8.14 -7.93
N GLU A 313 -25.10 8.14 -6.58
CA GLU A 313 -26.21 7.74 -5.70
C GLU A 313 -27.08 8.93 -5.27
N ILE A 314 -26.53 10.10 -5.04
CA ILE A 314 -27.30 11.25 -4.57
C ILE A 314 -27.76 12.09 -5.76
N LEU A 315 -26.85 12.49 -6.66
CA LEU A 315 -27.17 13.34 -7.79
C LEU A 315 -27.69 12.59 -9.03
N LYS A 316 -27.57 11.24 -9.02
CA LYS A 316 -28.00 10.35 -10.11
C LYS A 316 -27.36 10.67 -11.47
N THR A 317 -26.08 11.02 -11.46
CA THR A 317 -25.29 11.31 -12.65
C THR A 317 -23.91 10.66 -12.61
N LYS A 318 -23.37 10.30 -13.77
CA LYS A 318 -22.00 9.82 -13.95
C LYS A 318 -21.09 10.88 -14.59
N ASP A 319 -21.61 12.05 -14.89
CA ASP A 319 -20.85 13.15 -15.47
C ASP A 319 -20.21 14.02 -14.37
N PHE A 320 -19.12 13.52 -13.82
CA PHE A 320 -18.35 14.24 -12.79
C PHE A 320 -17.85 15.60 -13.26
N ALA A 321 -17.56 15.75 -14.56
CA ALA A 321 -17.03 16.99 -15.11
C ALA A 321 -18.13 18.08 -15.13
N ALA A 322 -19.35 17.73 -15.54
CA ALA A 322 -20.50 18.63 -15.51
C ALA A 322 -20.84 19.08 -14.08
N GLU A 323 -20.74 18.19 -13.10
CA GLU A 323 -20.99 18.54 -11.69
C GLU A 323 -19.91 19.46 -11.09
N GLN A 324 -18.70 19.39 -11.59
CA GLN A 324 -17.58 20.23 -11.14
C GLN A 324 -17.48 21.57 -11.87
N ALA A 325 -18.00 21.68 -13.10
CA ALA A 325 -17.91 22.88 -13.94
C ALA A 325 -18.48 24.16 -13.30
N PRO A 326 -19.59 24.13 -12.52
CA PRO A 326 -20.12 25.31 -11.85
C PRO A 326 -19.25 25.82 -10.70
N ILE A 327 -18.29 25.05 -10.21
CA ILE A 327 -17.41 25.40 -9.07
C ILE A 327 -16.35 26.39 -9.55
N GLN A 328 -16.58 27.68 -9.32
CA GLN A 328 -15.69 28.75 -9.81
C GLN A 328 -14.88 29.43 -8.68
N LYS A 329 -15.38 29.39 -7.43
CA LYS A 329 -14.82 30.18 -6.32
C LYS A 329 -14.32 29.28 -5.19
N LEU A 330 -13.07 28.83 -5.30
CA LEU A 330 -12.44 28.01 -4.26
C LEU A 330 -12.16 28.82 -2.98
N GLY A 331 -12.21 28.12 -1.84
CA GLY A 331 -11.91 28.71 -0.51
C GLY A 331 -12.99 29.63 0.05
N LYS A 332 -14.17 29.76 -0.58
CA LYS A 332 -15.30 30.57 -0.10
C LYS A 332 -16.52 29.78 0.34
N ASN A 333 -16.59 28.49 0.00
CA ASN A 333 -17.69 27.63 0.39
C ASN A 333 -17.82 27.55 1.91
N GLN A 334 -19.04 27.69 2.43
CA GLN A 334 -19.33 27.58 3.88
C GLN A 334 -19.81 26.19 4.29
N VAL A 335 -20.08 25.32 3.31
CA VAL A 335 -20.46 23.93 3.55
C VAL A 335 -19.21 23.09 3.71
N PHE A 336 -19.24 22.22 4.72
CA PHE A 336 -18.20 21.22 4.98
C PHE A 336 -18.79 19.81 4.83
N PHE A 337 -17.93 18.87 4.51
CA PHE A 337 -18.27 17.46 4.45
C PHE A 337 -17.23 16.64 5.20
N LEU A 338 -17.67 15.83 6.16
CA LEU A 338 -16.84 14.79 6.79
C LEU A 338 -16.93 13.53 5.93
N PRO A 339 -15.84 13.04 5.34
CA PRO A 339 -15.87 11.98 4.33
C PRO A 339 -15.93 10.56 4.90
N TYR A 340 -16.41 10.37 6.14
CA TYR A 340 -16.29 9.13 6.89
C TYR A 340 -17.44 8.15 6.61
N LEU A 341 -17.78 7.93 5.33
CA LEU A 341 -18.95 7.11 4.92
C LEU A 341 -18.86 5.64 5.36
N MET A 342 -17.65 5.11 5.52
CA MET A 342 -17.38 3.72 5.91
C MET A 342 -16.61 3.64 7.24
N GLY A 343 -16.78 4.61 8.13
CA GLY A 343 -15.87 4.80 9.24
C GLY A 343 -14.60 5.51 8.79
N GLU A 344 -13.64 5.69 9.71
CA GLU A 344 -12.34 6.25 9.33
C GLU A 344 -11.20 5.62 10.13
N ARG A 345 -10.09 5.31 9.42
CA ARG A 345 -8.88 4.82 10.03
C ARG A 345 -7.97 5.98 10.44
N SER A 346 -7.30 6.62 9.52
CA SER A 346 -6.37 7.72 9.84
C SER A 346 -7.05 9.08 9.77
N PRO A 347 -6.91 9.92 10.81
CA PRO A 347 -6.20 9.72 12.07
C PRO A 347 -7.07 9.18 13.20
N HIS A 348 -8.34 8.91 12.97
CA HIS A 348 -9.35 8.74 14.03
C HIS A 348 -9.43 7.35 14.63
N ASN A 349 -9.02 6.31 13.88
CA ASN A 349 -9.17 4.90 14.27
C ASN A 349 -10.59 4.57 14.80
N ASN A 350 -11.62 5.11 14.12
CA ASN A 350 -13.02 4.95 14.51
C ASN A 350 -13.85 4.33 13.38
N PRO A 351 -14.21 3.04 13.48
CA PRO A 351 -15.06 2.37 12.49
C PRO A 351 -16.52 2.87 12.49
N ASP A 352 -16.94 3.54 13.56
CA ASP A 352 -18.31 4.05 13.72
C ASP A 352 -18.46 5.51 13.28
N ALA A 353 -17.39 6.17 12.84
CA ALA A 353 -17.48 7.50 12.24
C ALA A 353 -18.40 7.47 11.00
N ARG A 354 -19.16 8.54 10.78
CA ARG A 354 -20.09 8.65 9.64
C ARG A 354 -19.93 9.99 8.93
N GLY A 355 -20.35 10.03 7.66
CA GLY A 355 -20.37 11.23 6.85
C GLY A 355 -21.32 12.28 7.39
N VAL A 356 -20.92 13.55 7.36
CA VAL A 356 -21.71 14.69 7.84
C VAL A 356 -21.56 15.85 6.87
N PHE A 357 -22.67 16.46 6.47
CA PHE A 357 -22.68 17.80 5.90
C PHE A 357 -22.95 18.84 6.99
N PHE A 358 -22.16 19.89 7.04
CA PHE A 358 -22.25 20.93 8.08
C PHE A 358 -22.21 22.33 7.44
N GLY A 359 -22.98 23.27 7.96
CA GLY A 359 -22.92 24.67 7.56
C GLY A 359 -23.82 25.04 6.36
N MET A 360 -24.83 24.21 6.04
CA MET A 360 -25.83 24.52 5.02
C MET A 360 -26.74 25.67 5.41
N SER A 361 -27.19 26.46 4.43
CA SER A 361 -28.15 27.54 4.53
C SER A 361 -29.18 27.45 3.39
N MET A 362 -30.17 28.29 3.38
CA MET A 362 -31.22 28.29 2.33
C MET A 362 -30.71 28.61 0.92
N ASP A 363 -29.55 29.24 0.82
CA ASP A 363 -28.89 29.59 -0.43
C ASP A 363 -27.79 28.58 -0.85
N THR A 364 -27.61 27.50 -0.08
CA THR A 364 -26.68 26.44 -0.45
C THR A 364 -27.08 25.78 -1.76
N THR A 365 -26.16 25.78 -2.71
CA THR A 365 -26.40 25.22 -4.04
C THR A 365 -25.85 23.79 -4.17
N ARG A 366 -26.29 23.09 -5.23
CA ARG A 366 -25.74 21.79 -5.63
C ARG A 366 -24.22 21.84 -5.83
N ALA A 367 -23.72 22.94 -6.42
CA ALA A 367 -22.29 23.13 -6.63
C ALA A 367 -21.52 23.31 -5.31
N ASP A 368 -22.09 23.98 -4.31
CA ASP A 368 -21.49 24.12 -2.98
C ASP A 368 -21.38 22.77 -2.29
N MET A 369 -22.40 21.91 -2.40
CA MET A 369 -22.39 20.54 -1.86
C MET A 369 -21.33 19.67 -2.56
N THR A 370 -21.26 19.71 -3.88
CA THR A 370 -20.24 19.00 -4.67
C THR A 370 -18.81 19.46 -4.27
N GLN A 371 -18.61 20.78 -4.15
CA GLN A 371 -17.34 21.35 -3.70
C GLN A 371 -16.99 20.87 -2.28
N ALA A 372 -17.95 20.84 -1.37
CA ALA A 372 -17.75 20.38 0.00
C ALA A 372 -17.27 18.92 0.05
N VAL A 373 -17.80 18.05 -0.81
CA VAL A 373 -17.33 16.64 -0.91
C VAL A 373 -15.87 16.58 -1.35
N LEU A 374 -15.48 17.33 -2.38
CA LEU A 374 -14.09 17.37 -2.87
C LEU A 374 -13.13 17.94 -1.82
N GLU A 375 -13.52 19.03 -1.16
CA GLU A 375 -12.75 19.69 -0.12
C GLU A 375 -12.65 18.81 1.14
N GLY A 376 -13.72 18.14 1.54
CA GLY A 376 -13.75 17.25 2.70
C GLY A 376 -12.76 16.10 2.60
N VAL A 377 -12.68 15.46 1.43
CA VAL A 377 -11.67 14.43 1.16
C VAL A 377 -10.25 15.03 1.24
N ALA A 378 -10.03 16.22 0.66
CA ALA A 378 -8.73 16.87 0.73
C ALA A 378 -8.33 17.22 2.18
N PHE A 379 -9.26 17.65 3.04
CA PHE A 379 -9.01 17.89 4.46
C PHE A 379 -8.68 16.61 5.22
N GLY A 380 -9.38 15.50 4.95
CA GLY A 380 -9.06 14.20 5.53
C GLY A 380 -7.66 13.70 5.14
N LEU A 381 -7.23 13.89 3.89
CA LEU A 381 -5.86 13.62 3.47
C LEU A 381 -4.86 14.51 4.22
N ARG A 382 -5.19 15.78 4.43
CA ARG A 382 -4.35 16.72 5.19
C ARG A 382 -4.17 16.27 6.63
N ASP A 383 -5.17 15.70 7.28
CA ASP A 383 -5.05 15.20 8.65
C ASP A 383 -3.87 14.22 8.79
N SER A 384 -3.68 13.32 7.83
CA SER A 384 -2.53 12.40 7.81
C SER A 384 -1.20 13.12 7.61
N LEU A 385 -1.14 14.14 6.73
CA LEU A 385 0.08 14.93 6.56
C LEU A 385 0.45 15.71 7.82
N GLU A 386 -0.52 16.27 8.53
CA GLU A 386 -0.27 17.04 9.76
C GLU A 386 0.29 16.16 10.88
N VAL A 387 -0.13 14.88 10.97
CA VAL A 387 0.49 13.93 11.89
C VAL A 387 1.98 13.75 11.57
N ALA A 388 2.33 13.51 10.30
CA ALA A 388 3.73 13.37 9.91
C ALA A 388 4.53 14.66 10.13
N ARG A 389 3.95 15.81 9.81
CA ARG A 389 4.57 17.14 10.08
C ARG A 389 4.84 17.37 11.56
N SER A 390 3.94 16.90 12.44
CA SER A 390 4.13 16.99 13.90
C SER A 390 5.31 16.14 14.40
N LEU A 391 5.71 15.12 13.63
CA LEU A 391 6.92 14.32 13.89
C LEU A 391 8.20 14.93 13.30
N GLY A 392 8.11 16.15 12.74
CA GLY A 392 9.23 16.88 12.16
C GLY A 392 9.57 16.52 10.72
N ILE A 393 8.69 15.79 10.02
CA ILE A 393 8.90 15.46 8.61
C ILE A 393 8.47 16.66 7.76
N HIS A 394 9.39 17.17 6.95
CA HIS A 394 9.12 18.30 6.07
C HIS A 394 8.63 17.83 4.70
N ILE A 395 7.38 18.19 4.35
CA ILE A 395 6.70 17.74 3.13
C ILE A 395 6.38 18.97 2.29
N GLU A 396 7.14 19.18 1.21
CA GLU A 396 6.93 20.30 0.25
C GLU A 396 6.22 19.89 -1.02
N ARG A 397 6.32 18.61 -1.37
CA ARG A 397 5.75 18.04 -2.59
C ARG A 397 5.18 16.66 -2.34
N THR A 398 4.16 16.32 -3.10
CA THR A 398 3.58 14.98 -3.10
C THR A 398 3.26 14.55 -4.51
N LYS A 399 3.48 13.27 -4.80
CA LYS A 399 2.93 12.66 -6.00
C LYS A 399 1.45 12.40 -5.78
N ILE A 400 0.67 12.40 -6.85
CA ILE A 400 -0.75 12.08 -6.79
C ILE A 400 -1.12 11.11 -7.91
N CYS A 401 -1.82 10.03 -7.56
CA CYS A 401 -2.28 8.99 -8.47
C CYS A 401 -3.70 8.54 -8.14
N GLY A 402 -4.25 7.62 -8.94
CA GLY A 402 -5.60 7.10 -8.78
C GLY A 402 -6.65 7.84 -9.59
N GLY A 403 -7.86 7.27 -9.62
CA GLY A 403 -8.96 7.77 -10.46
C GLY A 403 -9.37 9.22 -10.18
N GLY A 404 -9.41 9.62 -8.92
CA GLY A 404 -9.74 10.99 -8.50
C GLY A 404 -8.71 12.04 -8.97
N ALA A 405 -7.46 11.63 -9.12
CA ALA A 405 -6.38 12.49 -9.60
C ALA A 405 -6.56 12.95 -11.08
N LYS A 406 -7.49 12.37 -11.83
CA LYS A 406 -7.82 12.82 -13.20
C LYS A 406 -8.53 14.17 -13.22
N SER A 407 -9.22 14.56 -12.15
CA SER A 407 -9.90 15.88 -12.06
C SER A 407 -8.87 17.00 -11.81
N ARG A 408 -8.76 17.92 -12.77
CA ARG A 408 -7.91 19.12 -12.63
C ARG A 408 -8.36 20.02 -11.47
N LEU A 409 -9.67 20.16 -11.28
CA LEU A 409 -10.23 20.93 -10.17
C LEU A 409 -9.83 20.32 -8.83
N TRP A 410 -9.96 19.00 -8.69
CA TRP A 410 -9.62 18.33 -7.44
C TRP A 410 -8.12 18.39 -7.13
N ARG A 411 -7.26 18.23 -8.15
CA ARG A 411 -5.80 18.47 -8.00
C ARG A 411 -5.53 19.88 -7.45
N ARG A 412 -6.19 20.90 -8.00
CA ARG A 412 -6.04 22.28 -7.53
C ARG A 412 -6.50 22.46 -6.09
N ILE A 413 -7.64 21.88 -5.71
CA ILE A 413 -8.13 21.86 -4.31
C ILE A 413 -7.11 21.21 -3.41
N ILE A 414 -6.65 19.99 -3.74
CA ILE A 414 -5.71 19.22 -2.94
C ILE A 414 -4.36 19.95 -2.79
N ALA A 415 -3.79 20.50 -3.86
CA ALA A 415 -2.54 21.26 -3.79
C ALA A 415 -2.63 22.42 -2.76
N ASN A 416 -3.75 23.14 -2.77
CA ASN A 416 -3.96 24.28 -1.89
C ASN A 416 -4.33 23.89 -0.45
N VAL A 417 -5.11 22.83 -0.27
CA VAL A 417 -5.45 22.29 1.06
C VAL A 417 -4.22 21.72 1.74
N LEU A 418 -3.40 20.94 1.02
CA LEU A 418 -2.18 20.35 1.58
C LEU A 418 -1.03 21.35 1.70
N ASN A 419 -1.11 22.48 1.02
CA ASN A 419 -0.01 23.43 0.83
C ASN A 419 1.26 22.70 0.33
N CYS A 420 1.10 21.89 -0.72
CA CYS A 420 2.16 21.11 -1.33
C CYS A 420 2.07 21.18 -2.85
N ARG A 421 3.24 21.18 -3.50
CA ARG A 421 3.31 20.97 -4.95
C ARG A 421 2.85 19.53 -5.25
N LEU A 422 1.85 19.37 -6.12
CA LEU A 422 1.45 18.08 -6.64
C LEU A 422 2.25 17.75 -7.90
N GLU A 423 2.72 16.51 -7.97
CA GLU A 423 3.42 15.95 -9.12
C GLU A 423 2.62 14.75 -9.65
N ILE A 424 2.26 14.79 -10.92
CA ILE A 424 1.52 13.72 -11.58
C ILE A 424 2.54 12.83 -12.30
N PRO A 425 2.74 11.55 -11.88
CA PRO A 425 3.70 10.66 -12.52
C PRO A 425 3.28 10.29 -13.95
N VAL A 426 4.26 10.02 -14.80
CA VAL A 426 4.03 9.55 -16.19
C VAL A 426 3.46 8.14 -16.20
N SER A 427 3.93 7.26 -15.30
CA SER A 427 3.50 5.86 -15.24
C SER A 427 2.52 5.62 -14.10
N GLU A 428 1.46 4.86 -14.38
CA GLU A 428 0.49 4.35 -13.40
C GLU A 428 0.78 2.88 -12.99
N GLN A 429 1.94 2.30 -13.39
CA GLN A 429 2.29 0.90 -13.13
C GLN A 429 3.04 0.71 -11.79
N GLY A 430 2.64 1.44 -10.75
CA GLY A 430 3.31 1.58 -9.47
C GLY A 430 3.98 0.31 -8.90
N PRO A 431 3.23 -0.71 -8.38
CA PRO A 431 3.86 -1.85 -7.70
C PRO A 431 4.71 -2.70 -8.64
N GLY A 432 4.23 -2.99 -9.86
CA GLY A 432 4.97 -3.78 -10.85
C GLY A 432 6.25 -3.08 -11.31
N MET A 433 6.17 -1.77 -11.59
CA MET A 433 7.35 -0.97 -11.93
C MET A 433 8.36 -0.92 -10.77
N GLY A 434 7.87 -0.72 -9.54
CA GLY A 434 8.71 -0.74 -8.35
C GLY A 434 9.41 -2.08 -8.17
N GLY A 435 8.71 -3.21 -8.35
CA GLY A 435 9.31 -4.54 -8.34
C GLY A 435 10.45 -4.66 -9.36
N ALA A 436 10.23 -4.29 -10.62
CA ALA A 436 11.29 -4.33 -11.63
C ALA A 436 12.50 -3.43 -11.28
N MET A 437 12.24 -2.24 -10.70
CA MET A 437 13.32 -1.34 -10.25
C MET A 437 14.12 -1.94 -9.09
N LEU A 438 13.47 -2.64 -8.14
CA LEU A 438 14.17 -3.38 -7.08
C LEU A 438 15.04 -4.50 -7.66
N ALA A 439 14.55 -5.21 -8.69
CA ALA A 439 15.35 -6.23 -9.40
C ALA A 439 16.56 -5.62 -10.09
N MET A 440 16.43 -4.45 -10.74
CA MET A 440 17.56 -3.74 -11.36
C MET A 440 18.65 -3.37 -10.34
N VAL A 441 18.26 -2.93 -9.15
CA VAL A 441 19.22 -2.64 -8.07
C VAL A 441 19.92 -3.90 -7.62
N ALA A 442 19.17 -4.99 -7.36
CA ALA A 442 19.73 -6.29 -6.97
C ALA A 442 20.68 -6.87 -8.03
N CYS A 443 20.41 -6.61 -9.32
CA CYS A 443 21.24 -7.05 -10.44
C CYS A 443 22.44 -6.11 -10.73
N GLY A 444 22.53 -4.98 -10.03
CA GLY A 444 23.64 -4.04 -10.13
C GLY A 444 23.56 -3.07 -11.32
N ALA A 445 22.37 -2.91 -11.92
CA ALA A 445 22.15 -1.89 -12.95
C ALA A 445 22.19 -0.47 -12.36
N TYR A 446 21.78 -0.32 -11.10
CA TYR A 446 21.84 0.92 -10.34
C TYR A 446 22.43 0.66 -8.95
N GLY A 447 23.13 1.66 -8.40
CA GLY A 447 23.82 1.54 -7.11
C GLY A 447 22.91 1.64 -5.90
N SER A 448 21.67 2.16 -6.07
CA SER A 448 20.68 2.26 -5.02
C SER A 448 19.27 2.44 -5.58
N VAL A 449 18.25 2.16 -4.74
CA VAL A 449 16.84 2.40 -5.09
C VAL A 449 16.62 3.88 -5.39
N LYS A 450 17.24 4.77 -4.64
CA LYS A 450 17.16 6.23 -4.86
C LYS A 450 17.69 6.63 -6.23
N GLU A 451 18.88 6.16 -6.60
CA GLU A 451 19.46 6.44 -7.93
C GLU A 451 18.56 5.91 -9.04
N CYS A 452 18.04 4.69 -8.90
CA CYS A 452 17.14 4.08 -9.86
C CYS A 452 15.87 4.95 -10.04
N CYS A 453 15.25 5.39 -8.93
CA CYS A 453 14.09 6.28 -8.96
C CYS A 453 14.38 7.62 -9.64
N GLU A 454 15.50 8.27 -9.31
CA GLU A 454 15.87 9.56 -9.88
C GLU A 454 16.06 9.49 -11.42
N LYS A 455 16.50 8.34 -11.93
CA LYS A 455 16.70 8.16 -13.37
C LYS A 455 15.49 7.67 -14.12
N LEU A 456 14.65 6.83 -13.50
CA LEU A 456 13.58 6.13 -14.21
C LEU A 456 12.18 6.69 -13.98
N THR A 457 11.96 7.51 -12.94
CA THR A 457 10.64 8.06 -12.68
C THR A 457 10.55 9.51 -13.17
N HIS A 458 9.48 9.80 -13.92
CA HIS A 458 9.27 11.11 -14.53
C HIS A 458 7.92 11.69 -14.14
N VAL A 459 7.88 13.03 -14.07
CA VAL A 459 6.67 13.82 -13.78
C VAL A 459 6.07 14.32 -15.09
N ALA A 460 4.80 14.01 -15.33
CA ALA A 460 4.08 14.45 -16.53
C ALA A 460 3.52 15.86 -16.40
N ASP A 461 3.08 16.25 -15.19
CA ASP A 461 2.44 17.53 -14.92
C ASP A 461 2.64 17.91 -13.45
N THR A 462 2.52 19.22 -13.15
CA THR A 462 2.64 19.74 -11.78
C THR A 462 1.55 20.76 -11.48
N VAL A 463 1.08 20.79 -10.24
CA VAL A 463 0.15 21.80 -9.73
C VAL A 463 0.77 22.49 -8.53
N GLN A 464 1.00 23.79 -8.64
CA GLN A 464 1.55 24.59 -7.55
C GLN A 464 0.43 25.09 -6.62
N PRO A 465 0.65 25.13 -5.30
CA PRO A 465 -0.26 25.81 -4.38
C PRO A 465 -0.23 27.32 -4.63
N GLU A 466 -1.39 27.95 -4.48
CA GLU A 466 -1.60 29.39 -4.66
C GLU A 466 -1.63 30.07 -3.28
N PRO A 467 -0.66 30.92 -2.89
CA PRO A 467 -0.56 31.43 -1.52
C PRO A 467 -1.85 32.06 -0.97
N ALA A 468 -2.58 32.82 -1.81
CA ALA A 468 -3.85 33.43 -1.41
C ALA A 468 -4.96 32.41 -1.16
N LEU A 469 -4.94 31.29 -1.87
CA LEU A 469 -5.92 30.22 -1.71
C LEU A 469 -5.54 29.30 -0.53
N VAL A 470 -4.25 29.03 -0.35
CA VAL A 470 -3.71 28.33 0.82
C VAL A 470 -4.16 29.02 2.10
N ALA A 471 -3.99 30.37 2.20
CA ALA A 471 -4.40 31.15 3.36
C ALA A 471 -5.92 30.99 3.68
N LYS A 472 -6.77 30.91 2.65
CA LYS A 472 -8.22 30.67 2.83
C LYS A 472 -8.50 29.26 3.33
N TYR A 473 -7.84 28.26 2.75
CA TYR A 473 -8.01 26.86 3.17
C TYR A 473 -7.46 26.59 4.56
N GLU A 474 -6.48 27.34 5.03
CA GLU A 474 -5.98 27.23 6.39
C GLU A 474 -7.06 27.51 7.44
N GLY A 475 -7.86 28.58 7.23
CA GLY A 475 -9.00 28.89 8.10
C GLY A 475 -10.11 27.85 8.02
N LYS A 476 -10.38 27.34 6.81
CA LYS A 476 -11.37 26.28 6.59
C LYS A 476 -10.93 24.95 7.22
N TYR A 477 -9.67 24.60 7.10
CA TYR A 477 -9.14 23.37 7.69
C TYR A 477 -9.22 23.38 9.22
N ARG A 478 -8.90 24.50 9.87
CA ARG A 478 -9.11 24.64 11.32
C ARG A 478 -10.56 24.39 11.71
N ARG A 479 -11.50 24.98 10.97
CA ARG A 479 -12.95 24.77 11.22
C ARG A 479 -13.37 23.32 10.94
N PHE A 480 -12.87 22.68 9.89
CA PHE A 480 -13.13 21.29 9.59
C PHE A 480 -12.76 20.36 10.74
N ARG A 481 -11.60 20.57 11.37
CA ARG A 481 -11.14 19.77 12.52
C ARG A 481 -11.99 19.90 13.77
N GLU A 482 -12.77 20.97 13.92
CA GLU A 482 -13.69 21.15 15.04
C GLU A 482 -15.01 20.37 14.86
N ILE A 483 -15.38 20.00 13.62
CA ILE A 483 -16.69 19.41 13.33
C ILE A 483 -16.74 17.96 13.83
N TYR A 484 -15.75 17.13 13.54
CA TYR A 484 -15.77 15.73 13.93
C TYR A 484 -15.89 15.53 15.46
N PRO A 485 -15.11 16.18 16.33
CA PRO A 485 -15.29 16.07 17.78
C PRO A 485 -16.67 16.49 18.26
N ALA A 486 -17.29 17.49 17.62
CA ALA A 486 -18.63 17.96 17.95
C ALA A 486 -19.75 16.99 17.50
N CYS A 487 -19.48 16.15 16.50
CA CYS A 487 -20.42 15.15 15.98
C CYS A 487 -20.17 13.73 16.50
N LYS A 488 -19.07 13.51 17.23
CA LYS A 488 -18.70 12.20 17.79
C LYS A 488 -19.69 11.85 18.90
N GLN A 489 -20.44 10.78 18.72
CA GLN A 489 -21.33 10.20 19.72
C GLN A 489 -20.57 9.29 20.68
#